data_9f2adedda077970b8cf8eefd165f0bd3
#
_entry.id   9f2adedda077970b8cf8eefd165f0bd3
#
_cell.length_a   1.000
_cell.length_b   1.000
_cell.length_c   1.000
_cell.angle_alpha   90.00
_cell.angle_beta   90.00
_cell.angle_gamma   90.00
#
_symmetry.space_group_name_H-M   'P 1'
#
loop_
_entity.id
_entity.type
_entity.pdbx_description
1 polymer ?
#
loop_
_entity_poly.entity_id
_entity_poly.type
_entity_poly.pdbx_seq_one_letter_code
_entity_poly.pdbx_strand_id
1 'polypeptide(L)'
;MTEPDLNQQAKTRLRRIEGQVRGIQGMLDKMEGCSDDAGPGEPCDSLLTQVLAVRAAVEQVGLIIMEIHLQQCVLDGVQMDDAKRRDLRESLKLWSRLGS
;
A
#
# COMPACT_ATOMS: atom_id res chain seq x y z
N MET A 1 -5.75 -13.93 24.61
CA MET A 1 -5.58 -12.70 23.89
C MET A 1 -5.42 -13.00 22.40
N THR A 2 -6.33 -12.50 21.63
CA THR A 2 -6.35 -12.80 20.21
C THR A 2 -5.29 -11.97 19.50
N GLU A 3 -4.51 -12.63 18.67
CA GLU A 3 -3.62 -11.92 17.79
C GLU A 3 -4.43 -11.01 16.88
N PRO A 4 -3.88 -9.84 16.53
CA PRO A 4 -4.60 -8.97 15.61
C PRO A 4 -4.83 -9.72 14.29
N ASP A 5 -6.06 -9.65 13.83
CA ASP A 5 -6.44 -10.25 12.56
C ASP A 5 -5.77 -9.46 11.45
N LEU A 6 -4.77 -10.04 10.84
CA LEU A 6 -4.01 -9.38 9.77
C LEU A 6 -4.88 -9.06 8.57
N ASN A 7 -5.82 -9.95 8.25
CA ASN A 7 -6.74 -9.73 7.16
C ASN A 7 -7.58 -8.48 7.42
N GLN A 8 -8.08 -8.35 8.65
CA GLN A 8 -8.88 -7.19 9.04
C GLN A 8 -8.03 -5.91 9.02
N GLN A 9 -6.79 -5.99 9.46
CA GLN A 9 -5.89 -4.86 9.39
C GLN A 9 -5.68 -4.40 7.95
N ALA A 10 -5.46 -5.35 7.05
CA ALA A 10 -5.28 -5.03 5.63
C ALA A 10 -6.52 -4.35 5.07
N LYS A 11 -7.71 -4.87 5.37
CA LYS A 11 -8.97 -4.28 4.91
C LYS A 11 -9.17 -2.87 5.43
N THR A 12 -8.87 -2.64 6.69
CA THR A 12 -9.00 -1.32 7.31
C THR A 12 -8.08 -0.32 6.64
N ARG A 13 -6.85 -0.72 6.40
CA ARG A 13 -5.88 0.14 5.72
C ARG A 13 -6.30 0.42 4.29
N LEU A 14 -6.85 -0.57 3.59
CA LEU A 14 -7.32 -0.37 2.22
C LEU A 14 -8.47 0.61 2.15
N ARG A 15 -9.39 0.56 3.11
CA ARG A 15 -10.50 1.54 3.16
C ARG A 15 -9.97 2.95 3.34
N ARG A 16 -8.95 3.11 4.16
CA ARG A 16 -8.32 4.41 4.35
C ARG A 16 -7.66 4.88 3.06
N ILE A 17 -7.00 3.96 2.35
CA ILE A 17 -6.38 4.27 1.07
C ILE A 17 -7.42 4.69 0.04
N GLU A 18 -8.57 4.01 0.01
CA GLU A 18 -9.67 4.42 -0.87
C GLU A 18 -10.07 5.87 -0.63
N GLY A 19 -10.21 6.26 0.64
CA GLY A 19 -10.53 7.63 0.98
C GLY A 19 -9.46 8.61 0.53
N GLN A 20 -8.21 8.24 0.69
CA GLN A 20 -7.09 9.07 0.27
C GLN A 20 -7.05 9.22 -1.25
N VAL A 21 -7.35 8.14 -1.98
CA VAL A 21 -7.42 8.20 -3.44
C VAL A 21 -8.55 9.12 -3.89
N ARG A 22 -9.71 9.04 -3.25
CA ARG A 22 -10.80 9.96 -3.56
C ARG A 22 -10.42 11.41 -3.30
N GLY A 23 -9.68 11.64 -2.22
CA GLY A 23 -9.17 12.96 -1.91
C GLY A 23 -8.27 13.49 -3.01
N ILE A 24 -7.40 12.63 -3.54
CA ILE A 24 -6.52 12.99 -4.64
C ILE A 24 -7.33 13.34 -5.89
N GLN A 25 -8.34 12.53 -6.20
CA GLN A 25 -9.23 12.81 -7.33
C GLN A 25 -9.91 14.15 -7.18
N GLY A 26 -10.39 14.47 -5.98
CA GLY A 26 -11.00 15.76 -5.70
C GLY A 26 -10.04 16.92 -5.88
N MET A 27 -8.79 16.72 -5.48
CA MET A 27 -7.75 17.74 -5.66
C MET A 27 -7.47 17.97 -7.14
N LEU A 28 -7.44 16.89 -7.93
CA LEU A 28 -7.24 17.00 -9.37
C LEU A 28 -8.40 17.75 -10.03
N ASP A 29 -9.62 17.48 -9.61
CA ASP A 29 -10.78 18.20 -10.13
C ASP A 29 -10.67 19.70 -9.86
N LYS A 30 -10.20 20.07 -8.69
CA LYS A 30 -9.99 21.47 -8.34
C LYS A 30 -8.88 22.10 -9.16
N MET A 31 -7.85 21.33 -9.47
CA MET A 31 -6.74 21.82 -10.28
C MET A 31 -7.19 22.13 -11.72
N GLU A 32 -8.10 21.33 -12.24
CA GLU A 32 -8.64 21.59 -13.57
C GLU A 32 -9.37 22.93 -13.63
N GLY A 33 -9.97 23.34 -12.50
CA GLY A 33 -10.61 24.63 -12.41
C GLY A 33 -9.69 25.77 -12.04
N CYS A 34 -8.44 25.47 -11.70
CA CYS A 34 -7.48 26.48 -11.31
C CYS A 34 -6.75 27.01 -12.53
N SER A 35 -6.89 28.29 -12.78
CA SER A 35 -6.10 28.95 -13.78
C SER A 35 -4.68 29.11 -13.27
N ASP A 36 -3.78 29.51 -14.16
CA ASP A 36 -2.35 29.69 -13.86
C ASP A 36 -2.11 30.75 -12.79
N ASP A 37 -3.14 31.40 -12.31
CA ASP A 37 -3.04 32.43 -11.28
C ASP A 37 -2.87 31.88 -9.88
N ALA A 38 -3.12 30.60 -9.68
CA ALA A 38 -2.80 29.97 -8.42
C ALA A 38 -1.27 29.94 -8.31
N GLY A 39 -0.75 30.54 -7.26
CA GLY A 39 0.70 30.63 -7.08
C GLY A 39 1.41 29.33 -7.35
N PRO A 40 2.61 29.39 -7.89
CA PRO A 40 3.33 28.19 -8.27
C PRO A 40 3.56 27.27 -7.08
N GLY A 41 3.17 26.02 -7.19
CA GLY A 41 3.67 24.96 -6.35
C GLY A 41 2.74 24.41 -5.29
N GLU A 42 1.93 25.22 -4.63
CA GLU A 42 1.18 24.72 -3.48
C GLU A 42 0.22 23.58 -3.77
N PRO A 43 -0.67 23.67 -4.77
CA PRO A 43 -1.58 22.55 -5.04
C PRO A 43 -0.83 21.29 -5.49
N CYS A 44 0.22 21.47 -6.28
CA CYS A 44 1.02 20.34 -6.76
C CYS A 44 1.79 19.69 -5.63
N ASP A 45 2.36 20.48 -4.73
CA ASP A 45 3.10 19.94 -3.60
C ASP A 45 2.20 19.14 -2.67
N SER A 46 1.01 19.67 -2.41
CA SER A 46 0.03 18.99 -1.58
C SER A 46 -0.42 17.68 -2.23
N LEU A 47 -0.67 17.72 -3.52
CA LEU A 47 -1.08 16.55 -4.28
C LEU A 47 0.01 15.46 -4.27
N LEU A 48 1.24 15.86 -4.51
CA LEU A 48 2.37 14.92 -4.48
C LEU A 48 2.57 14.32 -3.09
N THR A 49 2.38 15.12 -2.04
CA THR A 49 2.47 14.64 -0.67
C THR A 49 1.41 13.58 -0.42
N GLN A 50 0.18 13.78 -0.92
CA GLN A 50 -0.88 12.78 -0.79
C GLN A 50 -0.54 11.50 -1.55
N VAL A 51 0.02 11.63 -2.74
CA VAL A 51 0.42 10.46 -3.53
C VAL A 51 1.49 9.66 -2.79
N LEU A 52 2.47 10.34 -2.20
CA LEU A 52 3.51 9.67 -1.44
C LEU A 52 2.94 8.96 -0.21
N ALA A 53 1.95 9.57 0.44
CA ALA A 53 1.28 8.95 1.58
C ALA A 53 0.54 7.68 1.15
N VAL A 54 -0.15 7.71 0.02
CA VAL A 54 -0.84 6.54 -0.52
C VAL A 54 0.18 5.45 -0.85
N ARG A 55 1.27 5.82 -1.46
CA ARG A 55 2.35 4.87 -1.78
C ARG A 55 2.83 4.15 -0.53
N ALA A 56 3.14 4.91 0.52
CA ALA A 56 3.60 4.33 1.77
C ALA A 56 2.54 3.41 2.39
N ALA A 57 1.28 3.81 2.33
CA ALA A 57 0.19 3.01 2.86
C ALA A 57 0.03 1.69 2.10
N VAL A 58 0.14 1.74 0.78
CA VAL A 58 0.07 0.53 -0.06
C VAL A 58 1.22 -0.42 0.27
N GLU A 59 2.42 0.12 0.47
CA GLU A 59 3.56 -0.70 0.86
C GLU A 59 3.30 -1.45 2.16
N GLN A 60 2.69 -0.79 3.14
CA GLN A 60 2.33 -1.42 4.41
C GLN A 60 1.32 -2.55 4.20
N VAL A 61 0.32 -2.34 3.35
CA VAL A 61 -0.66 -3.38 3.03
C VAL A 61 0.05 -4.57 2.40
N GLY A 62 0.99 -4.33 1.49
CA GLY A 62 1.75 -5.40 0.86
C GLY A 62 2.52 -6.24 1.88
N LEU A 63 3.13 -5.58 2.86
CA LEU A 63 3.86 -6.30 3.92
C LEU A 63 2.91 -7.15 4.76
N ILE A 64 1.72 -6.62 5.06
CA ILE A 64 0.72 -7.38 5.80
C ILE A 64 0.28 -8.61 5.01
N ILE A 65 0.06 -8.46 3.72
CA ILE A 65 -0.33 -9.58 2.86
C ILE A 65 0.76 -10.64 2.83
N MET A 66 2.01 -10.25 2.76
CA MET A 66 3.12 -11.19 2.83
C MET A 66 3.13 -11.94 4.15
N GLU A 67 2.85 -11.24 5.25
CA GLU A 67 2.79 -11.84 6.57
C GLU A 67 1.66 -12.86 6.65
N ILE A 68 0.49 -12.54 6.08
CA ILE A 68 -0.63 -13.48 6.00
C ILE A 68 -0.20 -14.74 5.25
N HIS A 69 0.48 -14.55 4.13
CA HIS A 69 0.94 -15.68 3.31
C HIS A 69 1.90 -16.58 4.08
N LEU A 70 2.83 -15.98 4.82
CA LEU A 70 3.76 -16.73 5.66
C LEU A 70 3.03 -17.52 6.74
N GLN A 71 2.07 -16.91 7.40
CA GLN A 71 1.31 -17.57 8.44
C GLN A 71 0.52 -18.76 7.89
N GLN A 72 -0.07 -18.59 6.72
CA GLN A 72 -0.80 -19.68 6.09
C GLN A 72 0.10 -20.85 5.76
N CYS A 73 1.31 -20.58 5.31
CA CYS A 73 2.27 -21.63 5.03
C CYS A 73 2.64 -22.42 6.28
N VAL A 74 2.75 -21.73 7.41
CA VAL A 74 3.10 -22.36 8.69
C VAL A 74 1.91 -23.13 9.26
N LEU A 75 0.72 -22.50 9.22
CA LEU A 75 -0.49 -23.10 9.83
C LEU A 75 -0.96 -24.34 9.08
N ASP A 76 -0.80 -24.34 7.77
CA ASP A 76 -1.24 -25.49 6.97
C ASP A 76 -0.31 -26.69 7.12
N GLY A 77 0.74 -26.56 7.91
CA GLY A 77 1.69 -27.63 8.09
C GLY A 77 2.44 -27.97 6.83
N VAL A 78 2.34 -27.12 5.84
CA VAL A 78 3.04 -27.32 4.59
C VAL A 78 4.49 -26.94 4.82
N GLN A 79 5.35 -27.94 4.75
CA GLN A 79 6.76 -27.64 4.73
C GLN A 79 7.03 -26.85 3.45
N MET A 80 7.69 -25.73 3.62
CA MET A 80 8.08 -24.95 2.47
C MET A 80 9.07 -25.76 1.64
N ASP A 81 8.62 -26.25 0.50
CA ASP A 81 9.54 -26.87 -0.43
C ASP A 81 10.39 -25.77 -1.07
N ASP A 82 11.39 -26.19 -1.83
CA ASP A 82 12.33 -25.25 -2.43
C ASP A 82 11.62 -24.28 -3.39
N ALA A 83 10.58 -24.75 -4.09
CA ALA A 83 9.84 -23.91 -5.01
C ALA A 83 9.09 -22.79 -4.28
N LYS A 84 8.45 -23.13 -3.17
CA LYS A 84 7.73 -22.13 -2.37
C LYS A 84 8.66 -21.12 -1.72
N ARG A 85 9.80 -21.60 -1.24
CA ARG A 85 10.82 -20.70 -0.68
C ARG A 85 11.32 -19.73 -1.73
N ARG A 86 11.53 -20.24 -2.93
CA ARG A 86 11.99 -19.40 -4.03
C ARG A 86 10.94 -18.34 -4.39
N ASP A 87 9.68 -18.76 -4.49
CA ASP A 87 8.59 -17.84 -4.80
C ASP A 87 8.47 -16.73 -3.77
N LEU A 88 8.52 -17.12 -2.49
CA LEU A 88 8.44 -16.14 -1.41
C LEU A 88 9.61 -15.17 -1.45
N ARG A 89 10.81 -15.72 -1.64
CA ARG A 89 12.02 -14.90 -1.72
C ARG A 89 11.94 -13.90 -2.87
N GLU A 90 11.46 -14.34 -4.02
CA GLU A 90 11.33 -13.46 -5.17
C GLU A 90 10.27 -12.40 -4.95
N SER A 91 9.15 -12.76 -4.30
CA SER A 91 8.13 -11.80 -3.95
C SER A 91 8.67 -10.73 -3.01
N LEU A 92 9.45 -11.14 -2.01
CA LEU A 92 10.07 -10.20 -1.07
C LEU A 92 11.06 -9.29 -1.77
N LYS A 93 11.86 -9.83 -2.67
CA LYS A 93 12.82 -9.04 -3.44
C LYS A 93 12.11 -8.03 -4.32
N LEU A 94 11.07 -8.48 -5.01
CA LEU A 94 10.30 -7.60 -5.88
C LEU A 94 9.70 -6.47 -5.10
N TRP A 95 9.08 -6.79 -3.97
CA TRP A 95 8.45 -5.78 -3.11
C TRP A 95 9.46 -4.78 -2.59
N SER A 96 10.59 -5.28 -2.13
CA SER A 96 11.67 -4.44 -1.61
C SER A 96 12.22 -3.51 -2.69
N ARG A 97 12.37 -4.03 -3.89
CA ARG A 97 12.89 -3.24 -5.01
C ARG A 97 11.94 -2.12 -5.41
N LEU A 98 10.65 -2.44 -5.45
CA LEU A 98 9.63 -1.46 -5.82
C LEU A 98 9.39 -0.44 -4.70
N GLY A 99 9.65 -0.82 -3.46
CA GLY A 99 9.43 0.05 -2.32
C GLY A 99 10.56 1.03 -2.05
N SER A 100 11.71 0.82 -2.65
CA SER A 100 12.87 1.67 -2.39
C SER A 100 12.87 2.96 -3.22
#